data_8da074530a2c1970180df5a7f45daf75
#
_entry.id   8da074530a2c1970180df5a7f45daf75
#
_cell.length_a   1.000
_cell.length_b   1.000
_cell.length_c   1.000
_cell.angle_alpha   90.00
_cell.angle_beta   90.00
_cell.angle_gamma   90.00
#
_symmetry.space_group_name_H-M   'P 1'
#
loop_
_entity.id
_entity.type
_entity.pdbx_description
1 polymer ?
#
loop_
_entity_poly.entity_id
_entity_poly.type
_entity_poly.pdbx_seq_one_letter_code
_entity_poly.pdbx_strand_id
1 'polypeptide(L)'
;MKAKKFLGGINEYSVRLHKMRKEGQYMSYYSVNLPRYTIGEGCYREIPEKARFLGKTAVVIGGKTAMSKAKEKLLEGVKDSDVQILDFIWYGGDSTYENGNALMEQDVVKQADMIFSVGGGRACDTGKYLANELDKPLFCFPTVASNCAAVTAISVIYHPDGSFREYYYPKAADHTFIESSIIADSPGQLLWAGIGDALSKECEAVFASREDELSHTPMMGVQLSRICTAPLIDYGKKALEDLRKKRVSYELEQVTLDIIISTGLVSNMVSSAPDYYYNSSLAHCVYYGSTVTEGGHRHLHGEVVALGVLCLLTFAKEFEERDK
;
A
#
# COMPACT_ATOMS: atom_id res chain seq x y z
N MET A 1 -8.95 -2.15 28.18
CA MET A 1 -7.80 -3.03 28.55
C MET A 1 -6.94 -3.43 27.34
N LYS A 2 -7.51 -3.72 26.16
CA LYS A 2 -6.74 -4.08 24.93
C LYS A 2 -5.92 -2.90 24.36
N ALA A 3 -6.44 -1.67 24.34
CA ALA A 3 -5.71 -0.48 23.87
C ALA A 3 -4.46 -0.15 24.70
N LYS A 4 -4.52 -0.36 26.01
CA LYS A 4 -3.36 -0.17 26.91
C LYS A 4 -2.23 -1.18 26.64
N LYS A 5 -2.56 -2.38 26.18
CA LYS A 5 -1.59 -3.42 25.83
C LYS A 5 -0.92 -3.14 24.48
N PHE A 6 -1.67 -2.55 23.55
CA PHE A 6 -1.16 -2.15 22.23
C PHE A 6 -0.21 -0.94 22.33
N LEU A 7 -0.62 0.11 23.05
CA LEU A 7 0.23 1.28 23.30
C LEU A 7 1.45 0.93 24.19
N GLY A 8 1.30 0.00 25.13
CA GLY A 8 2.40 -0.53 25.95
C GLY A 8 3.46 -1.25 25.13
N GLY A 9 3.04 -2.09 24.16
CA GLY A 9 3.96 -2.83 23.28
C GLY A 9 4.78 -1.90 22.37
N ILE A 10 4.17 -0.88 21.80
CA ILE A 10 4.87 0.14 20.98
C ILE A 10 5.87 0.92 21.84
N ASN A 11 5.49 1.30 23.05
CA ASN A 11 6.35 2.06 23.94
C ASN A 11 7.54 1.21 24.48
N GLU A 12 7.31 -0.05 24.81
CA GLU A 12 8.38 -0.97 25.22
C GLU A 12 9.36 -1.26 24.08
N TYR A 13 8.85 -1.41 22.86
CA TYR A 13 9.66 -1.62 21.66
C TYR A 13 10.51 -0.39 21.35
N SER A 14 9.93 0.79 21.36
CA SER A 14 10.62 2.07 21.15
C SER A 14 11.69 2.33 22.23
N VAL A 15 11.37 2.08 23.51
CA VAL A 15 12.33 2.20 24.62
C VAL A 15 13.47 1.20 24.49
N ARG A 16 13.20 -0.04 24.07
CA ARG A 16 14.21 -1.07 23.83
C ARG A 16 15.15 -0.69 22.70
N LEU A 17 14.61 -0.17 21.59
CA LEU A 17 15.39 0.31 20.45
C LEU A 17 16.28 1.50 20.81
N HIS A 18 15.74 2.47 21.56
CA HIS A 18 16.51 3.62 22.05
C HIS A 18 17.67 3.18 22.97
N LYS A 19 17.45 2.16 23.79
CA LYS A 19 18.48 1.57 24.63
C LYS A 19 19.56 0.84 23.81
N MET A 20 19.17 0.09 22.79
CA MET A 20 20.10 -0.60 21.87
C MET A 20 20.98 0.40 21.11
N ARG A 21 20.43 1.53 20.66
CA ARG A 21 21.21 2.62 20.02
C ARG A 21 22.26 3.21 20.97
N LYS A 22 21.89 3.46 22.23
CA LYS A 22 22.84 3.95 23.25
C LYS A 22 23.94 2.98 23.59
N GLU A 23 23.69 1.67 23.43
CA GLU A 23 24.66 0.60 23.71
C GLU A 23 25.52 0.26 22.47
N GLY A 24 25.39 1.01 21.36
CA GLY A 24 26.20 0.81 20.13
C GLY A 24 25.86 -0.46 19.35
N GLN A 25 24.73 -1.10 19.63
CA GLN A 25 24.24 -2.27 18.89
C GLN A 25 23.50 -1.82 17.62
N TYR A 26 24.24 -1.53 16.56
CA TYR A 26 23.66 -1.25 15.24
C TYR A 26 23.34 -2.55 14.51
N MET A 27 22.23 -2.58 13.79
CA MET A 27 22.03 -3.60 12.77
C MET A 27 23.12 -3.48 11.71
N SER A 28 23.72 -4.61 11.38
CA SER A 28 24.84 -4.63 10.42
C SER A 28 24.42 -4.39 8.97
N TYR A 29 23.12 -4.59 8.65
CA TYR A 29 22.55 -4.40 7.31
C TYR A 29 21.02 -4.31 7.33
N TYR A 30 20.46 -3.62 6.37
CA TYR A 30 19.03 -3.56 6.03
C TYR A 30 18.88 -3.25 4.54
N SER A 31 17.69 -3.48 4.00
CA SER A 31 17.39 -3.23 2.59
C SER A 31 16.18 -2.29 2.44
N VAL A 32 16.22 -1.42 1.45
CA VAL A 32 15.11 -0.55 1.09
C VAL A 32 14.58 -0.94 -0.28
N ASN A 33 13.28 -1.18 -0.37
CA ASN A 33 12.63 -1.44 -1.64
C ASN A 33 12.27 -0.11 -2.31
N LEU A 34 12.85 0.14 -3.47
CA LEU A 34 12.46 1.25 -4.35
C LEU A 34 11.42 0.73 -5.33
N PRO A 35 10.21 1.33 -5.40
CA PRO A 35 9.15 0.87 -6.29
C PRO A 35 9.58 0.87 -7.75
N ARG A 36 9.34 -0.23 -8.44
CA ARG A 36 9.42 -0.31 -9.90
C ARG A 36 8.00 -0.28 -10.43
N TYR A 37 7.71 0.60 -11.37
CA TYR A 37 6.36 0.73 -11.89
C TYR A 37 6.33 1.15 -13.36
N THR A 38 5.19 0.87 -13.99
CA THR A 38 4.79 1.41 -15.29
C THR A 38 3.37 1.95 -15.15
N ILE A 39 3.11 3.18 -15.64
CA ILE A 39 1.80 3.82 -15.62
C ILE A 39 1.42 4.27 -17.02
N GLY A 40 0.12 4.30 -17.30
CA GLY A 40 -0.46 4.82 -18.52
C GLY A 40 -1.46 3.86 -19.15
N GLU A 41 -2.19 4.34 -20.15
CA GLU A 41 -3.13 3.50 -20.90
C GLU A 41 -2.39 2.45 -21.74
N GLY A 42 -2.77 1.20 -21.59
CA GLY A 42 -2.15 0.08 -22.29
C GLY A 42 -0.80 -0.37 -21.70
N CYS A 43 -0.45 0.07 -20.50
CA CYS A 43 0.83 -0.25 -19.86
C CYS A 43 1.05 -1.76 -19.61
N TYR A 44 0.00 -2.58 -19.63
CA TYR A 44 0.13 -4.04 -19.49
C TYR A 44 0.88 -4.70 -20.65
N ARG A 45 1.08 -4.02 -21.78
CA ARG A 45 1.92 -4.51 -22.88
C ARG A 45 3.41 -4.63 -22.50
N GLU A 46 3.82 -3.98 -21.42
CA GLU A 46 5.17 -4.09 -20.89
C GLU A 46 5.38 -5.33 -20.00
N ILE A 47 4.31 -6.09 -19.68
CA ILE A 47 4.39 -7.29 -18.83
C ILE A 47 5.44 -8.29 -19.33
N PRO A 48 5.49 -8.67 -20.64
CA PRO A 48 6.46 -9.65 -21.13
C PRO A 48 7.91 -9.21 -20.91
N GLU A 49 8.20 -7.94 -21.12
CA GLU A 49 9.55 -7.39 -20.91
C GLU A 49 9.97 -7.45 -19.43
N LYS A 50 9.06 -7.09 -18.52
CA LYS A 50 9.35 -7.12 -17.09
C LYS A 50 9.39 -8.54 -16.51
N ALA A 51 8.63 -9.48 -17.11
CA ALA A 51 8.61 -10.88 -16.72
C ALA A 51 9.79 -11.70 -17.25
N ARG A 52 10.54 -11.18 -18.21
CA ARG A 52 11.52 -11.91 -19.05
C ARG A 52 12.46 -12.85 -18.28
N PHE A 53 12.89 -12.48 -17.09
CA PHE A 53 13.81 -13.25 -16.27
C PHE A 53 13.18 -13.79 -14.98
N LEU A 54 11.86 -13.63 -14.80
CA LEU A 54 11.16 -13.99 -13.59
C LEU A 54 10.31 -15.26 -13.75
N GLY A 55 9.79 -15.51 -14.93
CA GLY A 55 9.00 -16.70 -15.21
C GLY A 55 8.23 -16.59 -16.53
N LYS A 56 7.57 -17.69 -16.90
CA LYS A 56 6.74 -17.80 -18.12
C LYS A 56 5.26 -18.01 -17.82
N THR A 57 4.93 -18.45 -16.61
CA THR A 57 3.56 -18.69 -16.20
C THR A 57 3.18 -17.82 -15.01
N ALA A 58 1.95 -17.33 -15.02
CA ALA A 58 1.42 -16.51 -13.93
C ALA A 58 0.03 -16.98 -13.51
N VAL A 59 -0.28 -16.91 -12.23
CA VAL A 59 -1.63 -17.01 -11.71
C VAL A 59 -2.09 -15.63 -11.23
N VAL A 60 -3.30 -15.24 -11.61
CA VAL A 60 -3.91 -13.97 -11.20
C VAL A 60 -4.71 -14.19 -9.93
N ILE A 61 -4.35 -13.46 -8.87
CA ILE A 61 -5.06 -13.45 -7.59
C ILE A 61 -5.68 -12.08 -7.40
N GLY A 62 -7.01 -12.01 -7.17
CA GLY A 62 -7.63 -10.70 -7.07
C GLY A 62 -9.08 -10.67 -6.62
N GLY A 63 -9.61 -9.47 -6.49
CA GLY A 63 -11.02 -9.23 -6.23
C GLY A 63 -11.86 -9.51 -7.49
N LYS A 64 -13.07 -10.05 -7.32
CA LYS A 64 -13.95 -10.42 -8.46
C LYS A 64 -14.19 -9.25 -9.41
N THR A 65 -14.57 -8.09 -8.88
CA THR A 65 -14.77 -6.86 -9.67
C THR A 65 -13.47 -6.34 -10.26
N ALA A 66 -12.38 -6.33 -9.50
CA ALA A 66 -11.08 -5.89 -9.98
C ALA A 66 -10.59 -6.73 -11.16
N MET A 67 -10.66 -8.05 -11.02
CA MET A 67 -10.30 -8.98 -12.10
C MET A 67 -11.19 -8.80 -13.32
N SER A 68 -12.50 -8.58 -13.18
CA SER A 68 -13.39 -8.35 -14.34
C SER A 68 -13.01 -7.10 -15.15
N LYS A 69 -12.42 -6.08 -14.51
CA LYS A 69 -11.92 -4.87 -15.17
C LYS A 69 -10.54 -5.06 -15.83
N ALA A 70 -9.70 -5.89 -15.24
CA ALA A 70 -8.32 -6.08 -15.69
C ALA A 70 -8.15 -7.25 -16.68
N LYS A 71 -9.02 -8.25 -16.64
CA LYS A 71 -8.85 -9.54 -17.33
C LYS A 71 -8.52 -9.41 -18.82
N GLU A 72 -9.35 -8.69 -19.58
CA GLU A 72 -9.15 -8.54 -21.03
C GLU A 72 -7.84 -7.82 -21.34
N LYS A 73 -7.52 -6.77 -20.57
CA LYS A 73 -6.27 -6.02 -20.73
C LYS A 73 -5.03 -6.84 -20.37
N LEU A 74 -5.11 -7.70 -19.34
CA LEU A 74 -4.04 -8.62 -18.97
C LEU A 74 -3.80 -9.65 -20.06
N LEU A 75 -4.86 -10.28 -20.57
CA LEU A 75 -4.76 -11.26 -21.65
C LEU A 75 -4.21 -10.63 -22.95
N GLU A 76 -4.63 -9.41 -23.29
CA GLU A 76 -4.09 -8.69 -24.45
C GLU A 76 -2.63 -8.26 -24.19
N GLY A 77 -2.28 -7.87 -22.96
CA GLY A 77 -0.93 -7.45 -22.60
C GLY A 77 0.12 -8.56 -22.70
N VAL A 78 -0.28 -9.83 -22.52
CA VAL A 78 0.61 -10.99 -22.66
C VAL A 78 0.44 -11.73 -23.99
N LYS A 79 -0.49 -11.29 -24.83
CA LYS A 79 -0.74 -11.88 -26.12
C LYS A 79 0.53 -11.86 -26.99
N ASP A 80 0.73 -12.91 -27.76
CA ASP A 80 1.89 -13.07 -28.64
C ASP A 80 3.26 -13.01 -27.90
N SER A 81 3.28 -13.37 -26.62
CA SER A 81 4.47 -13.44 -25.78
C SER A 81 4.68 -14.84 -25.17
N ASP A 82 5.81 -15.03 -24.50
CA ASP A 82 6.11 -16.28 -23.77
C ASP A 82 5.40 -16.35 -22.39
N VAL A 83 4.71 -15.30 -21.97
CA VAL A 83 4.01 -15.26 -20.68
C VAL A 83 2.59 -15.80 -20.83
N GLN A 84 2.27 -16.82 -20.05
CA GLN A 84 0.94 -17.44 -20.01
C GLN A 84 0.26 -17.21 -18.68
N ILE A 85 -0.98 -16.71 -18.69
CA ILE A 85 -1.83 -16.63 -17.49
C ILE A 85 -2.57 -17.98 -17.37
N LEU A 86 -2.32 -18.71 -16.27
CA LEU A 86 -2.88 -20.03 -16.04
C LEU A 86 -4.34 -19.95 -15.56
N ASP A 87 -4.64 -19.04 -14.62
CA ASP A 87 -6.00 -18.91 -14.08
C ASP A 87 -6.18 -17.55 -13.39
N PHE A 88 -7.45 -17.24 -13.07
CA PHE A 88 -7.90 -16.06 -12.33
C PHE A 88 -8.65 -16.49 -11.08
N ILE A 89 -8.07 -16.29 -9.90
CA ILE A 89 -8.55 -16.81 -8.62
C ILE A 89 -8.97 -15.68 -7.70
N TRP A 90 -10.13 -15.82 -7.09
CA TRP A 90 -10.59 -14.90 -6.07
C TRP A 90 -9.77 -15.07 -4.78
N TYR A 91 -9.25 -13.95 -4.25
CA TYR A 91 -8.35 -13.93 -3.09
C TYR A 91 -9.02 -14.16 -1.72
N GLY A 92 -10.34 -14.41 -1.67
CA GLY A 92 -11.07 -14.68 -0.43
C GLY A 92 -11.83 -13.47 0.13
N GLY A 93 -11.54 -12.24 -0.33
CA GLY A 93 -12.26 -11.01 0.04
C GLY A 93 -11.56 -10.16 1.11
N ASP A 94 -10.66 -10.74 1.92
CA ASP A 94 -9.87 -10.01 2.90
C ASP A 94 -8.43 -10.54 2.98
N SER A 95 -7.50 -9.70 3.43
CA SER A 95 -6.10 -10.05 3.66
C SER A 95 -5.97 -10.74 5.02
N THR A 96 -6.24 -12.05 5.04
CA THR A 96 -6.13 -12.91 6.22
C THR A 96 -5.15 -14.05 5.96
N TYR A 97 -4.53 -14.60 6.99
CA TYR A 97 -3.69 -15.79 6.84
C TYR A 97 -4.50 -17.00 6.34
N GLU A 98 -5.75 -17.11 6.76
CA GLU A 98 -6.66 -18.18 6.36
C GLU A 98 -6.88 -18.17 4.84
N ASN A 99 -7.15 -17.00 4.24
CA ASN A 99 -7.32 -16.85 2.80
C ASN A 99 -6.00 -17.11 2.06
N GLY A 100 -4.88 -16.55 2.54
CA GLY A 100 -3.57 -16.77 1.94
C GLY A 100 -3.19 -18.25 1.96
N ASN A 101 -3.36 -18.94 3.09
CA ASN A 101 -3.05 -20.36 3.22
C ASN A 101 -3.94 -21.23 2.30
N ALA A 102 -5.23 -20.91 2.18
CA ALA A 102 -6.14 -21.62 1.27
C ALA A 102 -5.75 -21.45 -0.21
N LEU A 103 -5.19 -20.29 -0.57
CA LEU A 103 -4.66 -20.06 -1.93
C LEU A 103 -3.38 -20.88 -2.18
N MET A 104 -2.47 -20.98 -1.20
CA MET A 104 -1.24 -21.76 -1.33
C MET A 104 -1.48 -23.26 -1.56
N GLU A 105 -2.63 -23.78 -1.13
CA GLU A 105 -2.98 -25.19 -1.35
C GLU A 105 -3.47 -25.50 -2.78
N GLN A 106 -3.78 -24.49 -3.57
CA GLN A 106 -4.27 -24.69 -4.94
C GLN A 106 -3.13 -25.08 -5.91
N ASP A 107 -3.31 -26.17 -6.67
CA ASP A 107 -2.29 -26.69 -7.57
C ASP A 107 -1.83 -25.66 -8.60
N VAL A 108 -2.74 -24.88 -9.17
CA VAL A 108 -2.40 -23.85 -10.17
C VAL A 108 -1.53 -22.75 -9.57
N VAL A 109 -1.71 -22.42 -8.28
CA VAL A 109 -0.86 -21.46 -7.56
C VAL A 109 0.53 -22.04 -7.32
N LYS A 110 0.60 -23.33 -6.99
CA LYS A 110 1.89 -24.04 -6.81
C LYS A 110 2.65 -24.14 -8.14
N GLN A 111 1.96 -24.36 -9.26
CA GLN A 111 2.55 -24.55 -10.60
C GLN A 111 3.00 -23.25 -11.26
N ALA A 112 2.33 -22.13 -11.01
CA ALA A 112 2.68 -20.83 -11.62
C ALA A 112 4.07 -20.37 -11.19
N ASP A 113 4.86 -19.82 -12.10
CA ASP A 113 6.16 -19.20 -11.79
C ASP A 113 6.00 -17.88 -11.03
N MET A 114 4.97 -17.10 -11.36
CA MET A 114 4.74 -15.75 -10.87
C MET A 114 3.33 -15.58 -10.33
N ILE A 115 3.17 -14.62 -9.41
CA ILE A 115 1.87 -14.19 -8.90
C ILE A 115 1.57 -12.79 -9.44
N PHE A 116 0.37 -12.62 -10.02
CA PHE A 116 -0.19 -11.35 -10.46
C PHE A 116 -1.31 -10.95 -9.51
N SER A 117 -1.07 -9.96 -8.66
CA SER A 117 -2.06 -9.48 -7.69
C SER A 117 -2.87 -8.33 -8.26
N VAL A 118 -4.20 -8.51 -8.41
CA VAL A 118 -5.11 -7.57 -9.09
C VAL A 118 -6.16 -7.04 -8.10
N GLY A 119 -6.10 -5.74 -7.81
CA GLY A 119 -7.12 -5.12 -6.95
C GLY A 119 -6.64 -3.92 -6.14
N GLY A 120 -7.35 -3.63 -5.07
CA GLY A 120 -6.96 -2.63 -4.06
C GLY A 120 -6.02 -3.21 -3.01
N GLY A 121 -5.81 -2.46 -1.91
CA GLY A 121 -4.84 -2.79 -0.87
C GLY A 121 -4.91 -4.22 -0.34
N ARG A 122 -6.10 -4.69 0.04
CA ARG A 122 -6.28 -6.05 0.58
C ARG A 122 -5.87 -7.16 -0.39
N ALA A 123 -6.16 -6.99 -1.69
CA ALA A 123 -5.73 -7.95 -2.70
C ALA A 123 -4.21 -7.92 -2.87
N CYS A 124 -3.59 -6.71 -2.92
CA CYS A 124 -2.15 -6.57 -2.99
C CYS A 124 -1.45 -7.16 -1.76
N ASP A 125 -2.00 -6.95 -0.56
CA ASP A 125 -1.45 -7.50 0.68
C ASP A 125 -1.51 -9.04 0.71
N THR A 126 -2.63 -9.62 0.26
CA THR A 126 -2.75 -11.09 0.10
C THR A 126 -1.75 -11.61 -0.93
N GLY A 127 -1.60 -10.93 -2.08
CA GLY A 127 -0.64 -11.30 -3.11
C GLY A 127 0.82 -11.25 -2.62
N LYS A 128 1.19 -10.23 -1.85
CA LYS A 128 2.51 -10.11 -1.22
C LYS A 128 2.79 -11.22 -0.21
N TYR A 129 1.80 -11.53 0.65
CA TYR A 129 1.91 -12.65 1.59
C TYR A 129 2.15 -13.96 0.82
N LEU A 130 1.28 -14.26 -0.16
CA LEU A 130 1.37 -15.47 -0.96
C LEU A 130 2.71 -15.60 -1.70
N ALA A 131 3.17 -14.52 -2.34
CA ALA A 131 4.42 -14.49 -3.09
C ALA A 131 5.64 -14.70 -2.19
N ASN A 132 5.62 -14.11 -0.98
CA ASN A 132 6.69 -14.25 -0.03
C ASN A 132 6.79 -15.67 0.55
N GLU A 133 5.65 -16.27 0.93
CA GLU A 133 5.61 -17.63 1.48
C GLU A 133 6.02 -18.69 0.44
N LEU A 134 5.72 -18.46 -0.83
CA LEU A 134 6.07 -19.37 -1.93
C LEU A 134 7.40 -19.03 -2.61
N ASP A 135 8.09 -17.97 -2.18
CA ASP A 135 9.30 -17.41 -2.80
C ASP A 135 9.14 -17.20 -4.33
N LYS A 136 8.00 -16.63 -4.74
CA LYS A 136 7.68 -16.36 -6.15
C LYS A 136 7.76 -14.87 -6.46
N PRO A 137 8.13 -14.49 -7.71
CA PRO A 137 8.01 -13.13 -8.19
C PRO A 137 6.56 -12.64 -8.15
N LEU A 138 6.40 -11.35 -7.81
CA LEU A 138 5.10 -10.70 -7.69
C LEU A 138 4.99 -9.48 -8.61
N PHE A 139 3.93 -9.43 -9.41
CA PHE A 139 3.49 -8.19 -10.04
C PHE A 139 2.18 -7.72 -9.43
N CYS A 140 2.11 -6.42 -9.09
CA CYS A 140 0.89 -5.79 -8.60
C CYS A 140 0.20 -4.98 -9.69
N PHE A 141 -1.13 -5.12 -9.76
CA PHE A 141 -2.01 -4.45 -10.72
C PHE A 141 -3.12 -3.71 -9.95
N PRO A 142 -2.82 -2.55 -9.35
CA PRO A 142 -3.82 -1.78 -8.63
C PRO A 142 -4.93 -1.33 -9.58
N THR A 143 -6.17 -1.57 -9.18
CA THR A 143 -7.37 -1.17 -9.94
C THR A 143 -8.06 0.04 -9.36
N VAL A 144 -7.55 0.56 -8.26
CA VAL A 144 -8.01 1.76 -7.56
C VAL A 144 -6.80 2.47 -6.95
N ALA A 145 -6.84 3.80 -6.89
CA ALA A 145 -5.85 4.60 -6.19
C ALA A 145 -6.38 4.95 -4.79
N SER A 146 -6.30 3.99 -3.87
CA SER A 146 -6.84 4.14 -2.51
C SER A 146 -5.80 4.05 -1.40
N ASN A 147 -4.59 3.59 -1.70
CA ASN A 147 -3.42 3.52 -0.83
C ASN A 147 -2.18 3.02 -1.59
N CYS A 148 -1.06 2.90 -0.91
CA CYS A 148 0.24 2.51 -1.48
C CYS A 148 0.57 1.00 -1.38
N ALA A 149 -0.36 0.14 -0.98
CA ALA A 149 -0.07 -1.28 -0.71
C ALA A 149 0.54 -2.04 -1.91
N ALA A 150 0.28 -1.59 -3.15
CA ALA A 150 0.82 -2.22 -4.36
C ALA A 150 2.35 -2.14 -4.49
N VAL A 151 3.01 -1.25 -3.73
CA VAL A 151 4.47 -1.00 -3.86
C VAL A 151 5.22 -1.08 -2.53
N THR A 152 4.53 -1.28 -1.42
CA THR A 152 5.16 -1.34 -0.10
C THR A 152 5.62 -2.74 0.26
N ALA A 153 6.68 -2.82 1.08
CA ALA A 153 7.15 -4.05 1.72
C ALA A 153 6.44 -4.32 3.05
N ILE A 154 5.18 -3.91 3.16
CA ILE A 154 4.31 -4.11 4.31
C ILE A 154 2.98 -4.65 3.81
N SER A 155 2.44 -5.66 4.47
CA SER A 155 1.06 -6.14 4.29
C SER A 155 0.29 -5.99 5.60
N VAL A 156 -0.93 -5.48 5.50
CA VAL A 156 -1.83 -5.42 6.64
C VAL A 156 -2.62 -6.71 6.70
N ILE A 157 -2.47 -7.46 7.80
CA ILE A 157 -3.21 -8.70 8.03
C ILE A 157 -4.36 -8.43 8.99
N TYR A 158 -5.52 -8.94 8.64
CA TYR A 158 -6.74 -8.83 9.43
C TYR A 158 -7.16 -10.18 10.02
N HIS A 159 -7.96 -10.14 11.07
CA HIS A 159 -8.71 -11.29 11.54
C HIS A 159 -9.91 -11.56 10.61
N PRO A 160 -10.48 -12.77 10.59
CA PRO A 160 -11.68 -13.05 9.78
C PRO A 160 -12.89 -12.18 10.08
N ASP A 161 -12.94 -11.52 11.24
CA ASP A 161 -13.97 -10.55 11.63
C ASP A 161 -13.69 -9.13 11.08
N GLY A 162 -12.59 -8.94 10.33
CA GLY A 162 -12.19 -7.67 9.73
C GLY A 162 -11.41 -6.74 10.68
N SER A 163 -11.17 -7.14 11.94
CA SER A 163 -10.34 -6.36 12.85
C SER A 163 -8.85 -6.48 12.50
N PHE A 164 -8.09 -5.40 12.75
CA PHE A 164 -6.65 -5.40 12.54
C PHE A 164 -5.96 -6.47 13.39
N ARG A 165 -5.10 -7.29 12.76
CA ARG A 165 -4.31 -8.32 13.43
C ARG A 165 -2.88 -7.89 13.64
N GLU A 166 -2.14 -7.67 12.55
CA GLU A 166 -0.72 -7.28 12.60
C GLU A 166 -0.21 -6.79 11.25
N TYR A 167 0.99 -6.21 11.25
CA TYR A 167 1.77 -6.01 10.03
C TYR A 167 2.61 -7.25 9.74
N TYR A 168 2.58 -7.68 8.50
CA TYR A 168 3.48 -8.67 7.93
C TYR A 168 4.45 -7.96 6.99
N TYR A 169 5.72 -8.31 7.02
CA TYR A 169 6.78 -7.63 6.27
C TYR A 169 7.35 -8.52 5.15
N PRO A 170 6.68 -8.62 4.01
CA PRO A 170 7.13 -9.38 2.83
C PRO A 170 8.13 -8.58 2.01
N LYS A 171 8.67 -9.21 0.96
CA LYS A 171 9.27 -8.48 -0.16
C LYS A 171 8.21 -7.59 -0.82
N ALA A 172 8.59 -6.40 -1.31
CA ALA A 172 7.74 -5.61 -2.18
C ALA A 172 7.55 -6.31 -3.54
N ALA A 173 6.56 -5.86 -4.32
CA ALA A 173 6.37 -6.35 -5.68
C ALA A 173 7.60 -6.10 -6.56
N ASP A 174 7.93 -7.05 -7.43
CA ASP A 174 8.99 -6.91 -8.43
C ASP A 174 8.66 -5.81 -9.44
N HIS A 175 7.38 -5.65 -9.77
CA HIS A 175 6.89 -4.54 -10.59
C HIS A 175 5.41 -4.24 -10.31
N THR A 176 5.02 -2.97 -10.46
CA THR A 176 3.63 -2.53 -10.34
C THR A 176 3.18 -1.87 -11.65
N PHE A 177 2.05 -2.34 -12.20
CA PHE A 177 1.46 -1.82 -13.43
C PHE A 177 0.20 -1.04 -13.11
N ILE A 178 0.18 0.26 -13.38
CA ILE A 178 -0.93 1.17 -13.11
C ILE A 178 -1.60 1.52 -14.44
N GLU A 179 -2.63 0.78 -14.80
CA GLU A 179 -3.41 1.02 -16.01
C GLU A 179 -4.37 2.19 -15.79
N SER A 180 -4.05 3.35 -16.32
CA SER A 180 -4.75 4.62 -16.07
C SER A 180 -6.24 4.54 -16.41
N SER A 181 -6.62 3.78 -17.44
CA SER A 181 -8.04 3.64 -17.81
C SER A 181 -8.84 2.80 -16.80
N ILE A 182 -8.21 1.85 -16.10
CA ILE A 182 -8.85 1.10 -15.01
C ILE A 182 -9.03 2.02 -13.79
N ILE A 183 -8.02 2.82 -13.46
CA ILE A 183 -8.13 3.81 -12.38
C ILE A 183 -9.25 4.80 -12.68
N ALA A 184 -9.32 5.32 -13.91
CA ALA A 184 -10.36 6.26 -14.32
C ALA A 184 -11.79 5.67 -14.28
N ASP A 185 -11.95 4.35 -14.42
CA ASP A 185 -13.24 3.63 -14.30
C ASP A 185 -13.56 3.18 -12.86
N SER A 186 -12.72 3.49 -11.88
CA SER A 186 -12.91 3.10 -10.49
C SER A 186 -13.95 3.98 -9.77
N PRO A 187 -14.54 3.51 -8.65
CA PRO A 187 -15.47 4.32 -7.86
C PRO A 187 -14.79 5.56 -7.26
N GLY A 188 -15.37 6.75 -7.46
CA GLY A 188 -14.79 8.03 -7.02
C GLY A 188 -14.56 8.14 -5.51
N GLN A 189 -15.37 7.46 -4.71
CA GLN A 189 -15.18 7.40 -3.26
C GLN A 189 -13.85 6.71 -2.86
N LEU A 190 -13.33 5.79 -3.69
CA LEU A 190 -12.06 5.12 -3.40
C LEU A 190 -10.87 6.03 -3.71
N LEU A 191 -10.93 6.85 -4.77
CA LEU A 191 -9.93 7.90 -5.02
C LEU A 191 -9.97 8.97 -3.93
N TRP A 192 -11.17 9.40 -3.54
CA TRP A 192 -11.35 10.36 -2.45
C TRP A 192 -10.76 9.85 -1.13
N ALA A 193 -11.04 8.61 -0.76
CA ALA A 193 -10.43 7.96 0.41
C ALA A 193 -8.91 7.84 0.26
N GLY A 194 -8.41 7.54 -0.95
CA GLY A 194 -6.97 7.49 -1.24
C GLY A 194 -6.27 8.83 -1.03
N ILE A 195 -6.91 9.93 -1.43
CA ILE A 195 -6.41 11.29 -1.14
C ILE A 195 -6.34 11.49 0.38
N GLY A 196 -7.41 11.13 1.12
CA GLY A 196 -7.44 11.24 2.57
C GLY A 196 -6.37 10.43 3.29
N ASP A 197 -6.09 9.21 2.80
CA ASP A 197 -5.00 8.37 3.31
C ASP A 197 -3.62 8.99 3.02
N ALA A 198 -3.41 9.45 1.78
CA ALA A 198 -2.13 10.00 1.35
C ALA A 198 -1.76 11.32 2.06
N LEU A 199 -2.73 12.17 2.41
CA LEU A 199 -2.51 13.38 3.20
C LEU A 199 -1.89 13.10 4.57
N SER A 200 -2.05 11.89 5.13
CA SER A 200 -1.42 11.52 6.39
C SER A 200 0.09 11.40 6.30
N LYS A 201 0.64 11.17 5.10
CA LYS A 201 2.02 10.75 4.92
C LYS A 201 3.04 11.76 5.45
N GLU A 202 2.91 13.03 5.08
CA GLU A 202 3.78 14.09 5.60
C GLU A 202 3.55 14.30 7.09
N CYS A 203 2.29 14.49 7.49
CA CYS A 203 1.93 14.80 8.87
C CYS A 203 2.44 13.74 9.86
N GLU A 204 2.26 12.46 9.52
CA GLU A 204 2.66 11.36 10.40
C GLU A 204 4.17 11.11 10.41
N ALA A 205 4.83 11.14 9.25
CA ALA A 205 6.26 10.92 9.18
C ALA A 205 7.04 12.03 9.92
N VAL A 206 6.64 13.29 9.74
CA VAL A 206 7.24 14.43 10.43
C VAL A 206 6.95 14.36 11.95
N PHE A 207 5.71 14.10 12.32
CA PHE A 207 5.32 14.02 13.73
C PHE A 207 6.00 12.85 14.46
N ALA A 208 6.03 11.68 13.86
CA ALA A 208 6.62 10.48 14.48
C ALA A 208 8.12 10.58 14.67
N SER A 209 8.81 11.32 13.78
CA SER A 209 10.28 11.45 13.81
C SER A 209 10.81 12.72 14.52
N ARG A 210 9.94 13.61 15.00
CA ARG A 210 10.29 14.98 15.45
C ARG A 210 11.28 15.08 16.62
N GLU A 211 11.38 14.01 17.43
CA GLU A 211 12.25 13.98 18.60
C GLU A 211 13.50 13.11 18.39
N ASP A 212 13.64 12.51 17.20
CA ASP A 212 14.71 11.58 16.89
C ASP A 212 15.80 12.22 16.03
N GLU A 213 17.06 11.86 16.29
CA GLU A 213 18.16 12.11 15.38
C GLU A 213 18.13 11.07 14.26
N LEU A 214 17.75 11.52 13.05
CA LEU A 214 17.51 10.61 11.94
C LEU A 214 18.81 10.22 11.23
N SER A 215 19.01 8.91 11.06
CA SER A 215 20.03 8.39 10.14
C SER A 215 19.63 8.60 8.67
N HIS A 216 20.54 8.31 7.73
CA HIS A 216 20.40 8.60 6.29
C HIS A 216 19.04 8.23 5.70
N THR A 217 18.62 6.97 5.82
CA THR A 217 17.43 6.46 5.11
C THR A 217 16.10 7.03 5.67
N PRO A 218 15.84 6.99 6.98
CA PRO A 218 14.62 7.61 7.50
C PRO A 218 14.63 9.14 7.30
N MET A 219 15.78 9.81 7.36
CA MET A 219 15.87 11.24 7.05
C MET A 219 15.43 11.53 5.61
N MET A 220 15.90 10.74 4.62
CA MET A 220 15.44 10.86 3.24
C MET A 220 13.93 10.65 3.14
N GLY A 221 13.38 9.59 3.78
CA GLY A 221 11.96 9.32 3.76
C GLY A 221 11.11 10.45 4.34
N VAL A 222 11.53 11.01 5.47
CA VAL A 222 10.84 12.17 6.09
C VAL A 222 10.93 13.42 5.21
N GLN A 223 12.05 13.67 4.54
CA GLN A 223 12.13 14.80 3.58
C GLN A 223 11.26 14.55 2.34
N LEU A 224 11.25 13.33 1.80
CA LEU A 224 10.39 12.97 0.67
C LEU A 224 8.89 13.01 1.02
N SER A 225 8.50 12.78 2.29
CA SER A 225 7.07 12.87 2.66
C SER A 225 6.46 14.24 2.38
N ARG A 226 7.29 15.30 2.39
CA ARG A 226 6.85 16.68 2.11
C ARG A 226 6.35 16.92 0.69
N ILE A 227 6.72 16.06 -0.26
CA ILE A 227 6.20 16.15 -1.64
C ILE A 227 4.83 15.50 -1.80
N CYS A 228 4.36 14.71 -0.83
CA CYS A 228 3.11 13.97 -0.94
C CYS A 228 1.86 14.83 -0.73
N THR A 229 1.98 16.05 -0.22
CA THR A 229 0.81 16.91 0.06
C THR A 229 0.40 17.76 -1.15
N ALA A 230 1.38 18.40 -1.81
CA ALA A 230 1.11 19.37 -2.87
C ALA A 230 0.31 18.81 -4.06
N PRO A 231 0.63 17.63 -4.65
CA PRO A 231 -0.17 17.09 -5.77
C PRO A 231 -1.63 16.80 -5.40
N LEU A 232 -1.89 16.41 -4.15
CA LEU A 232 -3.24 16.13 -3.66
C LEU A 232 -4.07 17.42 -3.55
N ILE A 233 -3.47 18.50 -3.07
CA ILE A 233 -4.11 19.82 -2.97
C ILE A 233 -4.32 20.43 -4.36
N ASP A 234 -3.28 20.42 -5.21
CA ASP A 234 -3.31 21.09 -6.50
C ASP A 234 -4.21 20.38 -7.52
N TYR A 235 -4.20 19.06 -7.53
CA TYR A 235 -4.85 18.25 -8.56
C TYR A 235 -6.04 17.42 -8.07
N GLY A 236 -6.19 17.17 -6.75
CA GLY A 236 -7.15 16.23 -6.20
C GLY A 236 -8.59 16.50 -6.61
N LYS A 237 -9.04 17.76 -6.55
CA LYS A 237 -10.40 18.15 -7.01
C LYS A 237 -10.62 17.84 -8.49
N LYS A 238 -9.64 18.20 -9.32
CA LYS A 238 -9.73 17.98 -10.77
C LYS A 238 -9.68 16.50 -11.11
N ALA A 239 -8.81 15.74 -10.46
CA ALA A 239 -8.72 14.29 -10.60
C ALA A 239 -10.07 13.60 -10.29
N LEU A 240 -10.75 14.00 -9.19
CA LEU A 240 -12.07 13.49 -8.83
C LEU A 240 -13.15 13.85 -9.88
N GLU A 241 -13.10 15.05 -10.45
CA GLU A 241 -14.01 15.47 -11.53
C GLU A 241 -13.79 14.64 -12.80
N ASP A 242 -12.55 14.37 -13.15
CA ASP A 242 -12.18 13.60 -14.34
C ASP A 242 -12.54 12.11 -14.17
N LEU A 243 -12.29 11.54 -12.99
CA LEU A 243 -12.68 10.18 -12.67
C LEU A 243 -14.21 10.00 -12.74
N ARG A 244 -15.02 10.97 -12.26
CA ARG A 244 -16.49 10.92 -12.42
C ARG A 244 -16.92 10.86 -13.89
N LYS A 245 -16.11 11.41 -14.81
CA LYS A 245 -16.31 11.38 -16.26
C LYS A 245 -15.62 10.19 -16.93
N LYS A 246 -14.99 9.30 -16.13
CA LYS A 246 -14.18 8.17 -16.60
C LYS A 246 -13.09 8.59 -17.59
N ARG A 247 -12.48 9.73 -17.32
CA ARG A 247 -11.48 10.34 -18.19
C ARG A 247 -10.09 10.19 -17.59
N VAL A 248 -9.17 9.59 -18.34
CA VAL A 248 -7.75 9.67 -18.06
C VAL A 248 -7.29 11.12 -18.28
N SER A 249 -6.59 11.68 -17.32
CA SER A 249 -6.03 13.04 -17.38
C SER A 249 -4.71 13.11 -16.66
N TYR A 250 -3.93 14.12 -16.94
CA TYR A 250 -2.67 14.40 -16.26
C TYR A 250 -2.88 14.47 -14.74
N GLU A 251 -3.91 15.21 -14.29
CA GLU A 251 -4.20 15.41 -12.88
C GLU A 251 -4.59 14.10 -12.18
N LEU A 252 -5.39 13.23 -12.84
CA LEU A 252 -5.71 11.92 -12.31
C LEU A 252 -4.47 11.03 -12.17
N GLU A 253 -3.56 11.05 -13.15
CA GLU A 253 -2.32 10.30 -13.08
C GLU A 253 -1.36 10.83 -12.01
N GLN A 254 -1.24 12.17 -11.85
CA GLN A 254 -0.40 12.76 -10.79
C GLN A 254 -0.90 12.37 -9.40
N VAL A 255 -2.21 12.47 -9.15
CA VAL A 255 -2.82 12.06 -7.87
C VAL A 255 -2.65 10.55 -7.66
N THR A 256 -2.83 9.74 -8.70
CA THR A 256 -2.62 8.29 -8.63
C THR A 256 -1.17 7.93 -8.29
N LEU A 257 -0.20 8.59 -8.94
CA LEU A 257 1.23 8.41 -8.66
C LEU A 257 1.58 8.83 -7.24
N ASP A 258 0.99 9.91 -6.77
CA ASP A 258 1.25 10.35 -5.41
C ASP A 258 0.71 9.36 -4.37
N ILE A 259 -0.55 8.94 -4.51
CA ILE A 259 -1.19 7.97 -3.61
C ILE A 259 -0.45 6.61 -3.60
N ILE A 260 -0.01 6.11 -4.76
CA ILE A 260 0.56 4.77 -4.85
C ILE A 260 2.07 4.80 -4.71
N ILE A 261 2.75 5.67 -5.46
CA ILE A 261 4.22 5.63 -5.60
C ILE A 261 4.91 6.52 -4.56
N SER A 262 4.53 7.81 -4.47
CA SER A 262 5.21 8.75 -3.56
C SER A 262 5.06 8.29 -2.11
N THR A 263 3.82 8.03 -1.68
CA THR A 263 3.56 7.57 -0.31
C THR A 263 4.17 6.19 -0.03
N GLY A 264 4.19 5.30 -1.04
CA GLY A 264 4.80 3.98 -0.94
C GLY A 264 6.32 4.01 -0.83
N LEU A 265 6.98 4.90 -1.59
CA LEU A 265 8.42 5.13 -1.48
C LEU A 265 8.79 5.64 -0.09
N VAL A 266 8.05 6.63 0.41
CA VAL A 266 8.21 7.12 1.79
C VAL A 266 8.04 5.99 2.79
N SER A 267 6.94 5.22 2.68
CA SER A 267 6.66 4.09 3.56
C SER A 267 7.84 3.11 3.64
N ASN A 268 8.40 2.71 2.49
CA ASN A 268 9.53 1.81 2.44
C ASN A 268 10.81 2.40 3.09
N MET A 269 11.00 3.72 3.05
CA MET A 269 12.17 4.37 3.66
C MET A 269 12.03 4.57 5.17
N VAL A 270 10.81 4.84 5.66
CA VAL A 270 10.57 5.16 7.07
C VAL A 270 10.19 3.94 7.92
N SER A 271 10.26 2.74 7.34
CA SER A 271 9.98 1.45 8.00
C SER A 271 10.90 0.31 7.55
N SER A 272 12.06 0.63 6.94
CA SER A 272 12.93 -0.37 6.31
C SER A 272 13.84 -1.14 7.28
N ALA A 273 13.92 -0.71 8.53
CA ALA A 273 14.73 -1.38 9.54
C ALA A 273 13.95 -1.51 10.86
N PRO A 274 14.23 -2.56 11.66
CA PRO A 274 13.50 -2.81 12.90
C PRO A 274 13.78 -1.79 14.02
N ASP A 275 14.76 -0.93 13.84
CA ASP A 275 15.15 0.07 14.83
C ASP A 275 14.44 1.42 14.65
N TYR A 276 13.59 1.57 13.64
CA TYR A 276 12.74 2.75 13.45
C TYR A 276 11.44 2.43 12.69
N TYR A 277 10.40 3.20 13.02
CA TYR A 277 9.11 3.16 12.32
C TYR A 277 8.42 4.52 12.40
N TYR A 278 8.43 5.26 11.28
CA TYR A 278 7.81 6.59 11.18
C TYR A 278 6.70 6.61 10.11
N ASN A 279 6.22 5.42 9.69
CA ASN A 279 5.26 5.29 8.60
C ASN A 279 3.83 5.68 9.00
N SER A 280 3.48 5.52 10.26
CA SER A 280 2.17 5.88 10.81
C SER A 280 2.29 6.33 12.27
N SER A 281 1.33 7.15 12.71
CA SER A 281 1.27 7.65 14.07
C SER A 281 -0.19 7.84 14.53
N LEU A 282 -0.56 9.03 15.01
CA LEU A 282 -1.87 9.28 15.61
C LEU A 282 -3.03 9.11 14.59
N ALA A 283 -2.86 9.50 13.33
CA ALA A 283 -3.91 9.39 12.32
C ALA A 283 -4.31 7.92 12.09
N HIS A 284 -3.34 7.06 11.88
CA HIS A 284 -3.59 5.61 11.75
C HIS A 284 -4.04 4.95 13.07
N CYS A 285 -3.60 5.45 14.24
CA CYS A 285 -4.12 4.99 15.53
C CYS A 285 -5.63 5.24 15.65
N VAL A 286 -6.14 6.38 15.16
CA VAL A 286 -7.58 6.67 15.09
C VAL A 286 -8.28 5.65 14.20
N TYR A 287 -7.73 5.33 13.02
CA TYR A 287 -8.28 4.29 12.16
C TYR A 287 -8.31 2.92 12.84
N TYR A 288 -7.19 2.44 13.37
CA TYR A 288 -7.17 1.12 14.02
C TYR A 288 -8.08 1.05 15.25
N GLY A 289 -8.18 2.14 16.00
CA GLY A 289 -9.16 2.26 17.08
C GLY A 289 -10.60 2.16 16.58
N SER A 290 -10.90 2.69 15.40
CA SER A 290 -12.24 2.62 14.82
C SER A 290 -12.64 1.20 14.40
N THR A 291 -11.69 0.35 13.99
CA THR A 291 -11.99 -1.02 13.51
C THR A 291 -12.61 -1.93 14.58
N VAL A 292 -12.48 -1.58 15.86
CA VAL A 292 -13.08 -2.33 16.98
C VAL A 292 -14.34 -1.66 17.54
N THR A 293 -14.86 -0.62 16.86
CA THR A 293 -16.11 0.06 17.22
C THR A 293 -17.27 -0.39 16.35
N GLU A 294 -18.50 -0.31 16.85
CA GLU A 294 -19.72 -0.75 16.14
C GLU A 294 -19.95 -0.05 14.79
N GLY A 295 -19.47 1.17 14.62
CA GLY A 295 -19.61 1.95 13.38
C GLY A 295 -18.39 1.94 12.46
N GLY A 296 -17.23 1.44 12.92
CA GLY A 296 -15.95 1.59 12.24
C GLY A 296 -15.88 0.95 10.85
N HIS A 297 -16.55 -0.18 10.67
CA HIS A 297 -16.60 -0.88 9.37
C HIS A 297 -17.44 -0.19 8.28
N ARG A 298 -18.16 0.89 8.60
CA ARG A 298 -19.00 1.62 7.63
C ARG A 298 -18.21 2.68 6.85
N HIS A 299 -16.98 2.97 7.29
CA HIS A 299 -16.14 3.99 6.70
C HIS A 299 -14.95 3.39 5.96
N LEU A 300 -14.54 4.04 4.88
CA LEU A 300 -13.33 3.65 4.18
C LEU A 300 -12.09 4.02 5.01
N HIS A 301 -11.02 3.26 4.85
CA HIS A 301 -9.74 3.48 5.55
C HIS A 301 -9.31 4.96 5.49
N GLY A 302 -9.18 5.51 4.30
CA GLY A 302 -8.71 6.89 4.12
C GLY A 302 -9.66 7.96 4.64
N GLU A 303 -10.98 7.70 4.76
CA GLU A 303 -11.91 8.62 5.42
C GLU A 303 -11.54 8.81 6.90
N VAL A 304 -11.30 7.69 7.57
CA VAL A 304 -10.97 7.71 9.00
C VAL A 304 -9.55 8.22 9.23
N VAL A 305 -8.62 7.87 8.34
CA VAL A 305 -7.25 8.41 8.39
C VAL A 305 -7.25 9.93 8.21
N ALA A 306 -8.04 10.47 7.26
CA ALA A 306 -8.17 11.92 7.09
C ALA A 306 -8.70 12.62 8.35
N LEU A 307 -9.72 12.05 9.01
CA LEU A 307 -10.16 12.54 10.33
C LEU A 307 -9.01 12.46 11.35
N GLY A 308 -8.25 11.39 11.33
CA GLY A 308 -7.08 11.19 12.17
C GLY A 308 -5.99 12.24 11.95
N VAL A 309 -5.80 12.71 10.70
CA VAL A 309 -4.89 13.83 10.38
C VAL A 309 -5.34 15.10 11.10
N LEU A 310 -6.63 15.44 11.07
CA LEU A 310 -7.16 16.59 11.78
C LEU A 310 -6.94 16.48 13.32
N CYS A 311 -7.09 15.27 13.86
CA CYS A 311 -6.80 14.99 15.26
C CYS A 311 -5.31 15.18 15.56
N LEU A 312 -4.41 14.69 14.70
CA LEU A 312 -2.96 14.83 14.86
C LEU A 312 -2.53 16.29 14.83
N LEU A 313 -2.96 17.04 13.82
CA LEU A 313 -2.60 18.46 13.67
C LEU A 313 -3.13 19.30 14.84
N THR A 314 -4.33 18.98 15.34
CA THR A 314 -4.89 19.61 16.54
C THR A 314 -4.06 19.27 17.78
N PHE A 315 -3.66 18.01 17.96
CA PHE A 315 -2.80 17.58 19.05
C PHE A 315 -1.41 18.21 18.99
N ALA A 316 -0.83 18.31 17.81
CA ALA A 316 0.46 18.97 17.56
C ALA A 316 0.39 20.50 17.64
N LYS A 317 -0.81 21.09 17.72
CA LYS A 317 -1.09 22.53 17.65
C LYS A 317 -0.71 23.20 16.33
N GLU A 318 -0.69 22.43 15.24
CA GLU A 318 -0.44 22.87 13.86
C GLU A 318 -1.76 23.36 13.22
N PHE A 319 -2.32 24.44 13.77
CA PHE A 319 -3.67 24.90 13.40
C PHE A 319 -3.74 25.49 11.99
N GLU A 320 -2.68 26.12 11.52
CA GLU A 320 -2.62 26.66 10.15
C GLU A 320 -2.68 25.55 9.10
N GLU A 321 -1.95 24.44 9.31
CA GLU A 321 -1.99 23.28 8.41
C GLU A 321 -3.33 22.55 8.50
N ARG A 322 -3.92 22.46 9.67
CA ARG A 322 -5.24 21.84 9.87
C ARG A 322 -6.35 22.57 9.10
N ASP A 323 -6.28 23.89 9.06
CA ASP A 323 -7.34 24.75 8.51
C ASP A 323 -7.22 24.97 6.97
N LYS A 324 -6.13 24.49 6.36
CA LYS A 324 -5.96 24.39 4.89
C LYS A 324 -6.75 23.22 4.30
#